data_25d51e8e0bd4ced652155ae4dd46761c
#
_entry.id   25d51e8e0bd4ced652155ae4dd46761c
#
_cell.length_a   1.000
_cell.length_b   1.000
_cell.length_c   1.000
_cell.angle_alpha   90.00
_cell.angle_beta   90.00
_cell.angle_gamma   90.00
#
_symmetry.space_group_name_H-M   'P 1'
#
loop_
_entity.id
_entity.type
_entity.pdbx_description
1 polymer ?
#
loop_
_entity_poly.entity_id
_entity_poly.type
_entity_poly.pdbx_seq_one_letter_code
_entity_poly.pdbx_strand_id
1 'polypeptide(L)'
;MGLTIHYQLTTTGDQAQARKLVQQLRQAALDLPFQHVGEIVEFQGDECDWKQRADDDPHRWLLIQAGTHIALPVDLGEKRQGVTRHLDVRPKHVMAFETEPGDGCETANFGLCQFPGELSHPEYGKLKTKLKGWSWHCFCKTHYASDPRCGGLPNFLRCHLGVVALLDEAKKLGILGTVNDEGDFWETRSLERLTKEIGDQSAMLAGFLGALKDAMGQAPGGAGTVEAPIAAYPKFEHLEAEGQQLLPEQLKEMLKALARSNLLRGDAG
;
A
#
# COMPACT_ATOMS: atom_id res chain seq x y z
N MET A 1 1.51 -5.88 8.98
CA MET A 1 2.17 -4.58 9.21
C MET A 1 3.34 -4.48 8.26
N GLY A 2 3.76 -3.30 7.85
CA GLY A 2 4.91 -3.11 6.95
C GLY A 2 5.00 -1.64 6.55
N LEU A 3 6.21 -1.12 6.31
CA LEU A 3 6.41 0.27 5.92
C LEU A 3 5.81 0.56 4.55
N THR A 4 4.91 1.51 4.51
CA THR A 4 4.16 1.92 3.32
C THR A 4 4.26 3.44 3.17
N ILE A 5 4.45 3.90 1.94
CA ILE A 5 4.35 5.32 1.58
C ILE A 5 3.01 5.52 0.88
N HIS A 6 2.10 6.27 1.49
CA HIS A 6 0.84 6.70 0.88
C HIS A 6 0.99 8.11 0.33
N TYR A 7 0.48 8.37 -0.86
CA TYR A 7 0.61 9.68 -1.48
C TYR A 7 -0.58 10.05 -2.35
N GLN A 8 -0.75 11.36 -2.50
CA GLN A 8 -1.77 11.96 -3.34
C GLN A 8 -1.14 12.99 -4.27
N LEU A 9 -1.55 12.95 -5.54
CA LEU A 9 -1.24 13.98 -6.53
C LEU A 9 -2.52 14.70 -6.94
N THR A 10 -2.46 16.00 -7.16
CA THR A 10 -3.62 16.79 -7.57
C THR A 10 -3.24 17.95 -8.48
N THR A 11 -4.14 18.29 -9.43
CA THR A 11 -4.04 19.55 -10.19
C THR A 11 -5.42 19.99 -10.64
N THR A 12 -5.60 21.31 -10.80
CA THR A 12 -6.83 21.91 -11.33
C THR A 12 -6.71 22.29 -12.79
N GLY A 13 -5.58 22.01 -13.42
CA GLY A 13 -5.31 22.31 -14.83
C GLY A 13 -6.22 21.55 -15.80
N ASP A 14 -6.15 21.93 -17.06
CA ASP A 14 -6.81 21.22 -18.14
C ASP A 14 -6.12 19.89 -18.49
N GLN A 15 -6.66 19.14 -19.44
CA GLN A 15 -6.12 17.85 -19.87
C GLN A 15 -4.69 17.96 -20.43
N ALA A 16 -4.41 19.02 -21.20
CA ALA A 16 -3.09 19.21 -21.80
C ALA A 16 -2.02 19.45 -20.70
N GLN A 17 -2.36 20.24 -19.71
CA GLN A 17 -1.51 20.48 -18.55
C GLN A 17 -1.33 19.22 -17.72
N ALA A 18 -2.39 18.46 -17.44
CA ALA A 18 -2.30 17.20 -16.71
C ALA A 18 -1.38 16.20 -17.43
N ARG A 19 -1.54 16.05 -18.75
CA ARG A 19 -0.67 15.20 -19.59
C ARG A 19 0.80 15.61 -19.50
N LYS A 20 1.07 16.92 -19.63
CA LYS A 20 2.43 17.44 -19.50
C LYS A 20 3.05 17.13 -18.14
N LEU A 21 2.29 17.26 -17.05
CA LEU A 21 2.75 16.97 -15.70
C LEU A 21 3.07 15.49 -15.51
N VAL A 22 2.23 14.58 -16.03
CA VAL A 22 2.50 13.13 -15.99
C VAL A 22 3.75 12.78 -16.80
N GLN A 23 3.94 13.40 -17.98
CA GLN A 23 5.15 13.22 -18.81
C GLN A 23 6.41 13.69 -18.08
N GLN A 24 6.37 14.86 -17.44
CA GLN A 24 7.50 15.39 -16.68
C GLN A 24 7.83 14.49 -15.48
N LEU A 25 6.81 14.00 -14.76
CA LEU A 25 7.00 13.10 -13.64
C LEU A 25 7.59 11.75 -14.07
N ARG A 26 7.12 11.20 -15.22
CA ARG A 26 7.70 9.98 -15.76
C ARG A 26 9.16 10.18 -16.17
N GLN A 27 9.47 11.32 -16.81
CA GLN A 27 10.87 11.62 -17.15
C GLN A 27 11.75 11.66 -15.92
N ALA A 28 11.28 12.29 -14.83
CA ALA A 28 12.01 12.28 -13.56
C ALA A 28 12.17 10.86 -12.98
N ALA A 29 11.17 10.00 -13.14
CA ALA A 29 11.27 8.60 -12.70
C ALA A 29 12.34 7.82 -13.47
N LEU A 30 12.51 8.08 -14.77
CA LEU A 30 13.56 7.46 -15.59
C LEU A 30 14.99 7.84 -15.15
N ASP A 31 15.14 8.99 -14.48
CA ASP A 31 16.43 9.47 -13.96
C ASP A 31 16.70 8.95 -12.52
N LEU A 32 15.76 8.20 -11.93
CA LEU A 32 15.85 7.63 -10.58
C LEU A 32 16.16 6.12 -10.62
N PRO A 33 16.66 5.54 -9.52
CA PRO A 33 17.12 4.15 -9.49
C PRO A 33 15.97 3.13 -9.39
N PHE A 34 14.88 3.34 -10.11
CA PHE A 34 13.82 2.35 -10.26
C PHE A 34 14.30 1.17 -11.10
N GLN A 35 13.87 -0.04 -10.77
CA GLN A 35 14.17 -1.23 -11.55
C GLN A 35 13.49 -1.19 -12.92
N HIS A 36 12.25 -0.66 -12.93
CA HIS A 36 11.50 -0.45 -14.15
C HIS A 36 10.62 0.79 -14.06
N VAL A 37 10.46 1.48 -15.19
CA VAL A 37 9.51 2.59 -15.39
C VAL A 37 8.72 2.34 -16.67
N GLY A 38 7.44 2.05 -16.51
CA GLY A 38 6.52 1.75 -17.61
C GLY A 38 6.24 2.95 -18.52
N GLU A 39 5.61 2.69 -19.65
CA GLU A 39 5.10 3.74 -20.53
C GLU A 39 3.86 4.41 -19.92
N ILE A 40 3.58 5.64 -20.36
CA ILE A 40 2.33 6.30 -20.00
C ILE A 40 1.19 5.63 -20.73
N VAL A 41 0.22 5.12 -19.98
CA VAL A 41 -1.04 4.64 -20.52
C VAL A 41 -2.14 5.68 -20.32
N GLU A 42 -3.07 5.73 -21.25
CA GLU A 42 -4.20 6.64 -21.20
C GLU A 42 -5.49 5.88 -21.53
N PHE A 43 -6.47 5.99 -20.63
CA PHE A 43 -7.79 5.36 -20.77
C PHE A 43 -8.89 6.40 -20.60
N GLN A 44 -9.97 6.26 -21.36
CA GLN A 44 -11.10 7.16 -21.32
C GLN A 44 -12.44 6.41 -21.34
N GLY A 45 -13.44 6.96 -20.67
CA GLY A 45 -14.78 6.41 -20.63
C GLY A 45 -14.81 4.97 -20.09
N ASP A 46 -15.37 4.05 -20.86
CA ASP A 46 -15.51 2.64 -20.45
C ASP A 46 -14.19 1.88 -20.39
N GLU A 47 -13.14 2.35 -21.06
CA GLU A 47 -11.81 1.77 -20.93
C GLU A 47 -11.23 1.90 -19.50
N CYS A 48 -11.75 2.84 -18.70
CA CYS A 48 -11.38 3.00 -17.28
C CYS A 48 -12.04 1.95 -16.36
N ASP A 49 -12.88 1.07 -16.87
CA ASP A 49 -13.55 0.05 -16.07
C ASP A 49 -12.72 -1.22 -15.95
N TRP A 50 -12.01 -1.35 -14.83
CA TRP A 50 -11.22 -2.53 -14.54
C TRP A 50 -12.02 -3.84 -14.51
N LYS A 51 -13.35 -3.77 -14.26
CA LYS A 51 -14.23 -4.95 -14.25
C LYS A 51 -14.46 -5.54 -15.65
N GLN A 52 -14.23 -4.74 -16.69
CA GLN A 52 -14.31 -5.18 -18.09
C GLN A 52 -12.98 -5.72 -18.62
N ARG A 53 -11.92 -5.67 -17.81
CA ARG A 53 -10.60 -6.19 -18.15
C ARG A 53 -10.46 -7.64 -17.76
N ALA A 54 -9.74 -8.43 -18.57
CA ALA A 54 -9.35 -9.78 -18.23
C ALA A 54 -8.47 -9.80 -16.96
N ASP A 55 -8.46 -10.91 -16.24
CA ASP A 55 -7.69 -11.03 -14.98
C ASP A 55 -6.17 -10.92 -15.21
N ASP A 56 -5.70 -11.26 -16.40
CA ASP A 56 -4.31 -11.19 -16.85
C ASP A 56 -3.97 -9.88 -17.61
N ASP A 57 -4.90 -8.92 -17.69
CA ASP A 57 -4.62 -7.61 -18.30
C ASP A 57 -3.58 -6.87 -17.46
N PRO A 58 -2.43 -6.48 -18.03
CA PRO A 58 -1.33 -5.86 -17.30
C PRO A 58 -1.71 -4.53 -16.65
N HIS A 59 -2.73 -3.83 -17.17
CA HIS A 59 -3.16 -2.53 -16.64
C HIS A 59 -4.36 -2.63 -15.68
N ARG A 60 -4.88 -3.84 -15.45
CA ARG A 60 -6.05 -4.03 -14.57
C ARG A 60 -5.78 -3.52 -13.15
N TRP A 61 -4.60 -3.81 -12.59
CA TRP A 61 -4.24 -3.36 -11.25
C TRP A 61 -4.11 -1.83 -11.14
N LEU A 62 -3.49 -1.20 -12.15
CA LEU A 62 -3.40 0.25 -12.23
C LEU A 62 -4.77 0.92 -12.25
N LEU A 63 -5.73 0.35 -12.99
CA LEU A 63 -7.11 0.85 -13.04
C LEU A 63 -7.88 0.63 -11.73
N ILE A 64 -7.61 -0.45 -10.99
CA ILE A 64 -8.16 -0.65 -9.64
C ILE A 64 -7.67 0.45 -8.71
N GLN A 65 -6.37 0.75 -8.72
CA GLN A 65 -5.77 1.80 -7.91
C GLN A 65 -6.22 3.21 -8.32
N ALA A 66 -6.51 3.42 -9.61
CA ALA A 66 -7.04 4.69 -10.12
C ALA A 66 -8.44 5.03 -9.59
N GLY A 67 -9.18 4.05 -9.07
CA GLY A 67 -10.48 4.24 -8.45
C GLY A 67 -10.41 5.04 -7.16
N THR A 68 -11.53 5.63 -6.79
CA THR A 68 -11.71 6.28 -5.48
C THR A 68 -13.09 5.96 -4.92
N HIS A 69 -13.42 6.46 -3.75
CA HIS A 69 -14.75 6.28 -3.18
C HIS A 69 -15.27 7.57 -2.56
N ILE A 70 -16.57 7.71 -2.54
CA ILE A 70 -17.28 8.80 -1.85
C ILE A 70 -18.16 8.24 -0.75
N ALA A 71 -18.31 9.00 0.33
CA ALA A 71 -19.25 8.65 1.38
C ALA A 71 -20.68 8.84 0.85
N LEU A 72 -21.53 7.81 1.04
CA LEU A 72 -22.96 7.92 0.76
C LEU A 72 -23.63 8.77 1.82
N PRO A 73 -24.74 9.50 1.45
CA PRO A 73 -25.59 10.14 2.44
C PRO A 73 -26.09 9.06 3.42
N VAL A 74 -25.86 9.28 4.71
CA VAL A 74 -26.46 8.43 5.74
C VAL A 74 -27.93 8.85 5.82
N ASP A 75 -28.86 7.95 5.48
CA ASP A 75 -30.26 8.16 5.77
C ASP A 75 -30.45 8.29 7.28
N LEU A 76 -30.98 9.43 7.73
CA LEU A 76 -31.14 9.78 9.14
C LEU A 76 -32.08 8.85 9.92
N GLY A 77 -32.63 7.81 9.28
CA GLY A 77 -33.49 6.78 9.87
C GLY A 77 -32.74 5.59 10.51
N GLU A 78 -31.56 5.27 10.04
CA GLU A 78 -30.73 4.19 10.60
C GLU A 78 -29.53 4.74 11.37
N LYS A 79 -29.76 5.22 12.59
CA LYS A 79 -28.70 5.52 13.56
C LYS A 79 -28.06 4.22 14.06
N ARG A 80 -27.41 3.45 13.20
CA ARG A 80 -26.36 2.52 13.61
C ARG A 80 -25.06 3.31 13.66
N GLN A 81 -24.64 3.62 14.85
CA GLN A 81 -23.36 4.30 15.13
C GLN A 81 -22.23 3.67 14.37
N GLY A 82 -21.55 4.43 13.55
CA GLY A 82 -20.18 4.15 13.09
C GLY A 82 -19.99 3.48 11.74
N VAL A 83 -21.02 3.23 10.93
CA VAL A 83 -20.82 2.64 9.59
C VAL A 83 -21.04 3.71 8.52
N THR A 84 -19.97 4.27 8.00
CA THR A 84 -20.03 5.08 6.77
C THR A 84 -20.07 4.11 5.58
N ARG A 85 -21.15 4.15 4.80
CA ARG A 85 -21.22 3.44 3.52
C ARG A 85 -20.44 4.25 2.49
N HIS A 86 -19.64 3.57 1.69
CA HIS A 86 -18.85 4.16 0.61
C HIS A 86 -19.34 3.64 -0.73
N LEU A 87 -19.31 4.51 -1.73
CA LEU A 87 -19.57 4.17 -3.13
C LEU A 87 -18.26 4.31 -3.90
N ASP A 88 -17.88 3.26 -4.61
CA ASP A 88 -16.73 3.28 -5.51
C ASP A 88 -17.02 4.19 -6.70
N VAL A 89 -16.07 5.05 -7.01
CA VAL A 89 -16.12 5.97 -8.13
C VAL A 89 -15.01 5.61 -9.10
N ARG A 90 -15.43 5.16 -10.28
CA ARG A 90 -14.55 4.91 -11.41
C ARG A 90 -14.12 6.24 -12.04
N PRO A 91 -12.84 6.42 -12.39
CA PRO A 91 -12.44 7.58 -13.18
C PRO A 91 -13.08 7.55 -14.57
N LYS A 92 -13.28 8.71 -15.17
CA LYS A 92 -13.70 8.85 -16.56
C LYS A 92 -12.51 9.06 -17.52
N HIS A 93 -11.35 9.37 -16.96
CA HIS A 93 -10.11 9.54 -17.68
C HIS A 93 -8.92 9.25 -16.75
N VAL A 94 -7.98 8.46 -17.21
CA VAL A 94 -6.75 8.05 -16.51
C VAL A 94 -5.57 8.33 -17.41
N MET A 95 -4.54 8.97 -16.89
CA MET A 95 -3.20 9.07 -17.46
C MET A 95 -2.21 8.67 -16.39
N ALA A 96 -1.53 7.56 -16.54
CA ALA A 96 -0.65 7.02 -15.50
C ALA A 96 0.47 6.15 -16.07
N PHE A 97 1.47 5.88 -15.26
CA PHE A 97 2.53 4.94 -15.52
C PHE A 97 2.88 4.16 -14.25
N GLU A 98 3.39 2.97 -14.44
CA GLU A 98 3.85 2.10 -13.36
C GLU A 98 5.34 2.31 -13.11
N THR A 99 5.76 2.16 -11.86
CA THR A 99 7.18 2.04 -11.50
C THR A 99 7.40 0.83 -10.61
N GLU A 100 8.49 0.13 -10.83
CA GLU A 100 8.97 -0.94 -9.96
C GLU A 100 10.20 -0.41 -9.21
N PRO A 101 10.07 -0.08 -7.91
CA PRO A 101 11.23 0.42 -7.16
C PRO A 101 12.34 -0.62 -7.03
N GLY A 102 12.00 -1.90 -6.94
CA GLY A 102 12.93 -3.00 -6.87
C GLY A 102 12.32 -4.25 -6.24
N ASP A 103 13.09 -5.32 -6.19
CA ASP A 103 12.66 -6.61 -5.66
C ASP A 103 12.11 -6.49 -4.24
N GLY A 104 10.97 -7.13 -4.00
CA GLY A 104 10.27 -7.11 -2.71
C GLY A 104 9.44 -5.86 -2.45
N CYS A 105 9.43 -4.86 -3.34
CA CYS A 105 8.50 -3.73 -3.28
C CYS A 105 7.21 -3.99 -4.03
N GLU A 106 6.13 -3.38 -3.59
CA GLU A 106 4.96 -3.18 -4.45
C GLU A 106 5.28 -2.14 -5.53
N THR A 107 4.54 -2.20 -6.64
CA THR A 107 4.60 -1.15 -7.67
C THR A 107 4.19 0.19 -7.07
N ALA A 108 4.91 1.25 -7.41
CA ALA A 108 4.54 2.62 -7.08
C ALA A 108 4.00 3.28 -8.35
N ASN A 109 2.69 3.44 -8.45
CA ASN A 109 2.04 3.94 -9.64
C ASN A 109 1.80 5.45 -9.55
N PHE A 110 2.11 6.18 -10.61
CA PHE A 110 1.99 7.63 -10.68
C PHE A 110 1.12 8.05 -11.85
N GLY A 111 0.25 9.03 -11.61
CA GLY A 111 -0.63 9.49 -12.65
C GLY A 111 -1.57 10.58 -12.21
N LEU A 112 -2.54 10.86 -13.05
CA LEU A 112 -3.64 11.79 -12.78
C LEU A 112 -4.92 11.23 -13.38
N CYS A 113 -6.00 11.23 -12.58
CA CYS A 113 -7.32 10.78 -12.95
C CYS A 113 -8.33 11.92 -12.90
N GLN A 114 -9.27 11.91 -13.81
CA GLN A 114 -10.44 12.77 -13.74
C GLN A 114 -11.69 11.93 -13.48
N PHE A 115 -12.49 12.35 -12.51
CA PHE A 115 -13.70 11.65 -12.10
C PHE A 115 -14.97 12.34 -12.65
N PRO A 116 -16.10 11.59 -12.78
CA PRO A 116 -17.37 12.20 -13.10
C PRO A 116 -17.82 13.11 -11.97
N GLY A 117 -18.40 14.27 -12.29
CA GLY A 117 -18.95 15.21 -11.29
C GLY A 117 -20.24 14.71 -10.65
N GLU A 118 -20.94 13.78 -11.31
CA GLU A 118 -22.20 13.19 -10.89
C GLU A 118 -22.24 11.71 -11.26
N LEU A 119 -22.86 10.90 -10.40
CA LEU A 119 -23.09 9.48 -10.60
C LEU A 119 -24.58 9.18 -10.47
N SER A 120 -25.08 8.20 -11.24
CA SER A 120 -26.42 7.65 -11.07
C SER A 120 -26.36 6.41 -10.20
N HIS A 121 -27.08 6.38 -9.09
CA HIS A 121 -27.17 5.23 -8.19
C HIS A 121 -28.61 4.73 -8.15
N PRO A 122 -28.86 3.40 -8.22
CA PRO A 122 -30.23 2.86 -8.25
C PRO A 122 -31.09 3.28 -7.06
N GLU A 123 -30.49 3.32 -5.86
CA GLU A 123 -31.19 3.62 -4.61
C GLU A 123 -31.21 5.12 -4.28
N TYR A 124 -30.10 5.83 -4.56
CA TYR A 124 -29.91 7.23 -4.13
C TYR A 124 -30.11 8.25 -5.27
N GLY A 125 -30.46 7.79 -6.47
CA GLY A 125 -30.64 8.66 -7.63
C GLY A 125 -29.32 9.30 -8.08
N LYS A 126 -29.33 10.61 -8.35
CA LYS A 126 -28.16 11.38 -8.78
C LYS A 126 -27.35 11.87 -7.60
N LEU A 127 -26.10 11.45 -7.53
CA LEU A 127 -25.13 11.79 -6.48
C LEU A 127 -24.03 12.68 -7.04
N LYS A 128 -23.82 13.85 -6.43
CA LYS A 128 -22.67 14.71 -6.74
C LYS A 128 -21.41 14.17 -6.07
N THR A 129 -20.39 13.86 -6.84
CA THR A 129 -19.13 13.31 -6.32
C THR A 129 -18.29 14.34 -5.58
N LYS A 130 -18.43 15.63 -5.92
CA LYS A 130 -17.58 16.74 -5.46
C LYS A 130 -16.10 16.60 -5.84
N LEU A 131 -15.75 15.60 -6.62
CA LEU A 131 -14.39 15.38 -7.15
C LEU A 131 -14.15 16.38 -8.30
N LYS A 132 -13.14 17.22 -8.16
CA LYS A 132 -12.83 18.28 -9.12
C LYS A 132 -11.36 18.17 -9.57
N GLY A 133 -11.12 18.65 -10.82
CA GLY A 133 -9.76 18.63 -11.37
C GLY A 133 -9.27 17.22 -11.64
N TRP A 134 -7.99 17.03 -11.45
CA TRP A 134 -7.28 15.76 -11.62
C TRP A 134 -6.69 15.35 -10.28
N SER A 135 -6.77 14.08 -9.95
CA SER A 135 -6.20 13.55 -8.73
C SER A 135 -5.73 12.12 -8.92
N TRP A 136 -4.80 11.71 -8.10
CA TRP A 136 -4.29 10.34 -8.02
C TRP A 136 -4.02 9.99 -6.58
N HIS A 137 -4.42 8.81 -6.15
CA HIS A 137 -4.07 8.27 -4.85
C HIS A 137 -3.39 6.94 -5.06
N CYS A 138 -2.27 6.74 -4.43
CA CYS A 138 -1.58 5.48 -4.47
C CYS A 138 -0.79 5.25 -3.18
N PHE A 139 -0.27 4.05 -3.07
CA PHE A 139 0.67 3.66 -2.03
C PHE A 139 1.71 2.71 -2.59
N CYS A 140 2.84 2.63 -1.93
CA CYS A 140 3.88 1.67 -2.21
C CYS A 140 4.38 1.07 -0.91
N LYS A 141 4.22 -0.23 -0.76
CA LYS A 141 4.76 -0.96 0.38
C LYS A 141 6.19 -1.37 0.09
N THR A 142 7.12 -0.80 0.84
CA THR A 142 8.56 -0.99 0.62
C THR A 142 9.20 -1.98 1.60
N HIS A 143 8.52 -2.35 2.67
CA HIS A 143 9.05 -3.17 3.77
C HIS A 143 9.76 -4.44 3.31
N TYR A 144 9.14 -5.22 2.42
CA TYR A 144 9.68 -6.52 2.01
C TYR A 144 10.94 -6.43 1.13
N ALA A 145 11.29 -5.24 0.63
CA ALA A 145 12.57 -5.02 -0.03
C ALA A 145 13.76 -5.19 0.91
N SER A 146 13.52 -5.17 2.23
CA SER A 146 14.54 -5.45 3.26
C SER A 146 14.84 -6.94 3.43
N ASP A 147 14.08 -7.84 2.79
CA ASP A 147 14.37 -9.27 2.81
C ASP A 147 15.78 -9.53 2.22
N PRO A 148 16.64 -10.30 2.91
CA PRO A 148 17.95 -10.66 2.40
C PRO A 148 17.94 -11.26 0.98
N ARG A 149 16.86 -11.98 0.63
CA ARG A 149 16.67 -12.55 -0.73
C ARG A 149 16.43 -11.50 -1.80
N CYS A 150 15.93 -10.32 -1.40
CA CYS A 150 15.71 -9.16 -2.27
C CYS A 150 16.88 -8.16 -2.22
N GLY A 151 17.95 -8.44 -1.46
CA GLY A 151 19.12 -7.55 -1.31
C GLY A 151 19.18 -6.82 0.03
N GLY A 152 18.24 -7.08 0.94
CA GLY A 152 18.28 -6.60 2.31
C GLY A 152 18.12 -5.07 2.46
N LEU A 153 18.68 -4.53 3.55
CA LEU A 153 18.59 -3.11 3.87
C LEU A 153 19.05 -2.17 2.73
N PRO A 154 20.14 -2.42 2.00
CA PRO A 154 20.52 -1.56 0.87
C PRO A 154 19.46 -1.47 -0.21
N ASN A 155 18.82 -2.58 -0.56
CA ASN A 155 17.73 -2.60 -1.53
C ASN A 155 16.49 -1.86 -1.01
N PHE A 156 16.12 -2.09 0.27
CA PHE A 156 15.04 -1.34 0.92
C PHE A 156 15.27 0.17 0.84
N LEU A 157 16.46 0.63 1.24
CA LEU A 157 16.79 2.06 1.19
C LEU A 157 16.71 2.59 -0.24
N ARG A 158 17.27 1.89 -1.22
CA ARG A 158 17.19 2.28 -2.64
C ARG A 158 15.75 2.44 -3.09
N CYS A 159 14.89 1.48 -2.79
CA CYS A 159 13.48 1.49 -3.17
C CYS A 159 12.71 2.62 -2.48
N HIS A 160 12.81 2.71 -1.16
CA HIS A 160 12.08 3.70 -0.37
C HIS A 160 12.50 5.14 -0.74
N LEU A 161 13.80 5.38 -0.83
CA LEU A 161 14.33 6.69 -1.20
C LEU A 161 14.02 7.05 -2.65
N GLY A 162 13.97 6.08 -3.57
CA GLY A 162 13.57 6.29 -4.95
C GLY A 162 12.13 6.82 -5.05
N VAL A 163 11.19 6.21 -4.31
CA VAL A 163 9.80 6.68 -4.27
C VAL A 163 9.72 8.08 -3.66
N VAL A 164 10.40 8.33 -2.55
CA VAL A 164 10.43 9.66 -1.91
C VAL A 164 11.03 10.71 -2.84
N ALA A 165 12.10 10.40 -3.57
CA ALA A 165 12.70 11.33 -4.53
C ALA A 165 11.74 11.70 -5.66
N LEU A 166 10.95 10.74 -6.17
CA LEU A 166 9.93 11.03 -7.18
C LEU A 166 8.79 11.89 -6.62
N LEU A 167 8.43 11.71 -5.34
CA LEU A 167 7.47 12.60 -4.66
C LEU A 167 8.04 14.02 -4.46
N ASP A 168 9.34 14.17 -4.25
CA ASP A 168 9.99 15.50 -4.24
C ASP A 168 9.89 16.18 -5.61
N GLU A 169 10.02 15.44 -6.73
CA GLU A 169 9.78 15.98 -8.06
C GLU A 169 8.30 16.35 -8.26
N ALA A 170 7.35 15.53 -7.81
CA ALA A 170 5.93 15.89 -7.82
C ALA A 170 5.65 17.18 -7.03
N LYS A 171 6.34 17.39 -5.91
CA LYS A 171 6.28 18.64 -5.13
C LYS A 171 6.81 19.84 -5.91
N LYS A 172 7.95 19.69 -6.60
CA LYS A 172 8.52 20.74 -7.46
C LYS A 172 7.59 21.10 -8.62
N LEU A 173 6.90 20.10 -9.18
CA LEU A 173 5.89 20.30 -10.22
C LEU A 173 4.58 20.92 -9.71
N GLY A 174 4.44 21.09 -8.39
CA GLY A 174 3.25 21.69 -7.75
C GLY A 174 2.02 20.79 -7.77
N ILE A 175 2.17 19.48 -7.93
CA ILE A 175 1.07 18.52 -7.98
C ILE A 175 0.99 17.61 -6.76
N LEU A 176 1.96 17.65 -5.85
CA LEU A 176 1.94 16.85 -4.64
C LEU A 176 0.87 17.38 -3.67
N GLY A 177 -0.05 16.52 -3.28
CA GLY A 177 -1.04 16.75 -2.22
C GLY A 177 -0.49 16.32 -0.86
N THR A 178 -0.97 15.18 -0.37
CA THR A 178 -0.54 14.61 0.90
C THR A 178 0.44 13.46 0.70
N VAL A 179 1.35 13.31 1.66
CA VAL A 179 2.19 12.12 1.83
C VAL A 179 2.05 11.66 3.27
N ASN A 180 1.94 10.36 3.46
CA ASN A 180 2.04 9.71 4.77
C ASN A 180 3.01 8.55 4.62
N ASP A 181 4.18 8.71 5.19
CA ASP A 181 5.26 7.74 5.16
C ASP A 181 5.37 7.07 6.53
N GLU A 182 4.99 5.78 6.60
CA GLU A 182 5.06 5.00 7.84
C GLU A 182 6.50 4.81 8.34
N GLY A 183 7.51 5.06 7.48
CA GLY A 183 8.92 5.08 7.84
C GLY A 183 9.42 6.42 8.38
N ASP A 184 8.55 7.42 8.47
CA ASP A 184 8.84 8.78 8.99
C ASP A 184 9.99 9.51 8.26
N PHE A 185 10.42 8.95 7.10
CA PHE A 185 11.52 9.55 6.33
C PHE A 185 11.08 10.79 5.54
N TRP A 186 9.85 10.80 5.04
CA TRP A 186 9.31 11.96 4.33
C TRP A 186 9.38 13.24 5.19
N GLU A 187 9.00 13.15 6.45
CA GLU A 187 8.94 14.27 7.39
C GLU A 187 10.32 14.62 7.95
N THR A 188 11.11 13.60 8.29
CA THR A 188 12.34 13.78 9.06
C THR A 188 13.61 13.83 8.22
N ARG A 189 13.59 13.21 7.05
CA ARG A 189 14.75 12.96 6.19
C ARG A 189 15.90 12.23 6.91
N SER A 190 15.58 11.51 7.97
CA SER A 190 16.54 10.78 8.78
C SER A 190 16.64 9.31 8.35
N LEU A 191 17.78 8.96 7.75
CA LEU A 191 18.10 7.57 7.42
C LEU A 191 18.22 6.70 8.68
N GLU A 192 18.71 7.25 9.78
CA GLU A 192 18.84 6.55 11.05
C GLU A 192 17.45 6.11 11.56
N ARG A 193 16.46 7.02 11.54
CA ARG A 193 15.09 6.70 11.94
C ARG A 193 14.48 5.64 11.03
N LEU A 194 14.60 5.82 9.71
CA LEU A 194 14.07 4.86 8.74
C LEU A 194 14.70 3.47 8.93
N THR A 195 16.02 3.40 9.16
CA THR A 195 16.73 2.13 9.38
C THR A 195 16.30 1.47 10.69
N LYS A 196 16.10 2.26 11.74
CA LYS A 196 15.59 1.76 13.03
C LYS A 196 14.18 1.23 12.89
N GLU A 197 13.29 1.97 12.24
CA GLU A 197 11.89 1.59 12.04
C GLU A 197 11.76 0.24 11.31
N ILE A 198 12.55 0.03 10.25
CA ILE A 198 12.54 -1.27 9.55
C ILE A 198 13.07 -2.40 10.44
N GLY A 199 14.06 -2.13 11.28
CA GLY A 199 14.59 -3.08 12.27
C GLY A 199 13.54 -3.46 13.31
N ASP A 200 12.89 -2.48 13.92
CA ASP A 200 11.86 -2.68 14.95
C ASP A 200 10.66 -3.47 14.40
N GLN A 201 10.20 -3.20 13.17
CA GLN A 201 9.12 -3.96 12.53
C GLN A 201 9.53 -5.39 12.21
N SER A 202 10.75 -5.61 11.76
CA SER A 202 11.27 -6.95 11.51
C SER A 202 11.38 -7.75 12.81
N ALA A 203 11.83 -7.11 13.90
CA ALA A 203 11.90 -7.73 15.22
C ALA A 203 10.50 -8.07 15.75
N MET A 204 9.52 -7.14 15.66
CA MET A 204 8.14 -7.41 16.06
C MET A 204 7.52 -8.59 15.29
N LEU A 205 7.75 -8.69 13.98
CA LEU A 205 7.26 -9.80 13.17
C LEU A 205 7.92 -11.11 13.57
N ALA A 206 9.24 -11.11 13.79
CA ALA A 206 9.97 -12.29 14.25
C ALA A 206 9.47 -12.74 15.62
N GLY A 207 9.28 -11.82 16.57
CA GLY A 207 8.74 -12.11 17.90
C GLY A 207 7.32 -12.66 17.86
N PHE A 208 6.45 -12.14 16.99
CA PHE A 208 5.10 -12.66 16.78
C PHE A 208 5.13 -14.10 16.26
N LEU A 209 5.97 -14.39 15.26
CA LEU A 209 6.11 -15.74 14.72
C LEU A 209 6.69 -16.73 15.73
N GLY A 210 7.66 -16.29 16.53
CA GLY A 210 8.18 -17.08 17.63
C GLY A 210 7.13 -17.41 18.67
N ALA A 211 6.37 -16.41 19.12
CA ALA A 211 5.27 -16.59 20.05
C ALA A 211 4.16 -17.51 19.50
N LEU A 212 3.85 -17.41 18.19
CA LEU A 212 2.90 -18.30 17.52
C LEU A 212 3.41 -19.73 17.48
N LYS A 213 4.70 -19.93 17.13
CA LYS A 213 5.36 -21.24 17.09
C LYS A 213 5.36 -21.91 18.46
N ASP A 214 5.69 -21.15 19.52
CA ASP A 214 5.67 -21.64 20.90
C ASP A 214 4.26 -22.04 21.31
N ALA A 215 3.26 -21.23 20.95
CA ALA A 215 1.87 -21.51 21.24
C ALA A 215 1.38 -22.78 20.51
N MET A 216 1.77 -22.99 19.26
CA MET A 216 1.43 -24.20 18.49
C MET A 216 2.21 -25.44 19.00
N GLY A 217 3.45 -25.30 19.40
CA GLY A 217 4.28 -26.39 19.96
C GLY A 217 3.80 -26.90 21.32
N GLN A 218 3.11 -26.07 22.10
CA GLN A 218 2.50 -26.45 23.39
C GLN A 218 1.15 -27.14 23.25
N ALA A 219 0.54 -27.16 22.04
CA ALA A 219 -0.71 -27.85 21.80
C ALA A 219 -0.48 -29.37 21.72
N PRO A 220 -1.25 -30.23 22.43
CA PRO A 220 -1.12 -31.68 22.34
C PRO A 220 -1.31 -32.17 20.89
N GLY A 221 -0.27 -32.72 20.27
CA GLY A 221 -0.26 -33.21 18.89
C GLY A 221 0.13 -32.17 17.82
N GLY A 222 0.58 -30.98 18.21
CA GLY A 222 0.96 -29.93 17.29
C GLY A 222 2.41 -30.08 16.78
N ALA A 223 2.59 -30.61 15.58
CA ALA A 223 3.81 -30.52 14.80
C ALA A 223 3.58 -29.56 13.60
N GLY A 224 3.10 -28.34 13.86
CA GLY A 224 2.93 -27.32 12.83
C GLY A 224 4.25 -26.56 12.60
N THR A 225 4.77 -26.59 11.39
CA THR A 225 5.84 -25.69 10.96
C THR A 225 5.22 -24.38 10.51
N VAL A 226 5.58 -23.26 11.16
CA VAL A 226 5.24 -21.93 10.67
C VAL A 226 6.35 -21.49 9.72
N GLU A 227 6.08 -21.57 8.42
CA GLU A 227 6.98 -21.04 7.40
C GLU A 227 6.63 -19.59 7.10
N ALA A 228 7.58 -18.69 7.35
CA ALA A 228 7.44 -17.29 7.01
C ALA A 228 8.76 -16.76 6.44
N PRO A 229 8.71 -15.81 5.48
CA PRO A 229 9.91 -15.22 4.88
C PRO A 229 10.89 -14.66 5.90
N ILE A 230 10.41 -14.09 7.00
CA ILE A 230 11.24 -13.53 8.06
C ILE A 230 12.14 -14.59 8.75
N ALA A 231 11.74 -15.85 8.76
CA ALA A 231 12.56 -16.94 9.33
C ALA A 231 13.88 -17.17 8.56
N ALA A 232 14.00 -16.66 7.33
CA ALA A 232 15.21 -16.70 6.53
C ALA A 232 16.18 -15.53 6.82
N TYR A 233 15.77 -14.58 7.67
CA TYR A 233 16.63 -13.44 8.02
C TYR A 233 17.87 -13.89 8.80
N PRO A 234 19.05 -13.30 8.50
CA PRO A 234 20.23 -13.50 9.31
C PRO A 234 19.94 -13.12 10.77
N LYS A 235 20.34 -13.95 11.72
CA LYS A 235 20.10 -13.75 13.16
C LYS A 235 18.60 -13.70 13.54
N PHE A 236 17.76 -14.48 12.86
CA PHE A 236 16.33 -14.56 13.17
C PHE A 236 16.06 -14.80 14.66
N GLU A 237 16.79 -15.70 15.32
CA GLU A 237 16.66 -15.98 16.76
C GLU A 237 16.89 -14.74 17.62
N HIS A 238 17.79 -13.85 17.21
CA HIS A 238 18.03 -12.59 17.91
C HIS A 238 16.85 -11.61 17.71
N LEU A 239 16.38 -11.48 16.47
CA LEU A 239 15.19 -10.68 16.14
C LEU A 239 13.95 -11.20 16.84
N GLU A 240 13.80 -12.52 16.94
CA GLU A 240 12.71 -13.17 17.67
C GLU A 240 12.71 -12.80 19.15
N ALA A 241 13.88 -12.87 19.79
CA ALA A 241 14.04 -12.53 21.21
C ALA A 241 13.76 -11.05 21.50
N GLU A 242 14.25 -10.14 20.64
CA GLU A 242 13.94 -8.71 20.72
C GLU A 242 12.46 -8.45 20.51
N GLY A 243 11.88 -9.04 19.47
CA GLY A 243 10.48 -8.86 19.10
C GLY A 243 9.50 -9.38 20.14
N GLN A 244 9.83 -10.47 20.84
CA GLN A 244 9.01 -10.97 21.95
C GLN A 244 8.92 -9.96 23.10
N GLN A 245 9.93 -9.12 23.29
CA GLN A 245 9.88 -8.04 24.28
C GLN A 245 9.00 -6.88 23.83
N LEU A 246 8.93 -6.61 22.51
CA LEU A 246 8.14 -5.55 21.92
C LEU A 246 6.66 -5.89 21.80
N LEU A 247 6.28 -7.17 21.84
CA LEU A 247 4.87 -7.58 21.73
C LEU A 247 4.04 -7.10 22.94
N PRO A 248 2.89 -6.43 22.70
CA PRO A 248 1.97 -6.06 23.75
C PRO A 248 1.48 -7.30 24.53
N GLU A 249 1.37 -7.20 25.85
CA GLU A 249 0.90 -8.31 26.71
C GLU A 249 -0.48 -8.83 26.29
N GLN A 250 -1.38 -7.93 25.86
CA GLN A 250 -2.70 -8.32 25.35
C GLN A 250 -2.59 -9.24 24.13
N LEU A 251 -1.64 -9.00 23.24
CA LEU A 251 -1.41 -9.85 22.06
C LEU A 251 -0.81 -11.20 22.47
N LYS A 252 0.12 -11.23 23.43
CA LYS A 252 0.67 -12.48 23.97
C LYS A 252 -0.42 -13.34 24.60
N GLU A 253 -1.32 -12.75 25.39
CA GLU A 253 -2.44 -13.48 26.00
C GLU A 253 -3.46 -13.96 24.94
N MET A 254 -3.73 -13.16 23.92
CA MET A 254 -4.57 -13.59 22.80
C MET A 254 -3.97 -14.78 22.05
N LEU A 255 -2.67 -14.79 21.77
CA LEU A 255 -1.98 -15.91 21.14
C LEU A 255 -2.03 -17.17 21.99
N LYS A 256 -1.83 -17.06 23.30
CA LYS A 256 -2.00 -18.17 24.25
C LYS A 256 -3.44 -18.71 24.27
N ALA A 257 -4.43 -17.83 24.19
CA ALA A 257 -5.85 -18.23 24.13
C ALA A 257 -6.19 -18.94 22.81
N LEU A 258 -5.67 -18.44 21.67
CA LEU A 258 -5.82 -19.07 20.37
C LEU A 258 -5.16 -20.44 20.29
N ALA A 259 -3.98 -20.60 20.90
CA ALA A 259 -3.30 -21.90 20.99
C ALA A 259 -4.10 -22.94 21.82
N ARG A 260 -4.81 -22.49 22.84
CA ARG A 260 -5.70 -23.33 23.65
C ARG A 260 -7.03 -23.66 22.96
N SER A 261 -7.48 -22.80 22.08
CA SER A 261 -8.67 -23.04 21.24
C SER A 261 -8.29 -23.93 20.06
N ASN A 262 -9.13 -24.92 19.72
CA ASN A 262 -8.91 -25.80 18.56
C ASN A 262 -8.94 -25.09 17.20
N LEU A 263 -9.02 -23.76 17.16
CA LEU A 263 -9.10 -22.93 15.95
C LEU A 263 -7.83 -22.96 15.08
N LEU A 264 -6.66 -23.29 15.68
CA LEU A 264 -5.41 -23.48 14.96
C LEU A 264 -5.18 -24.93 14.52
N ARG A 265 -6.08 -25.84 14.89
CA ARG A 265 -6.12 -27.21 14.38
C ARG A 265 -6.96 -27.17 13.11
N GLY A 266 -6.33 -27.17 11.93
CA GLY A 266 -7.03 -27.51 10.71
C GLY A 266 -7.74 -28.83 10.93
N ASP A 267 -9.07 -28.86 10.82
CA ASP A 267 -9.85 -30.07 10.74
C ASP A 267 -9.29 -30.91 9.57
N ALA A 268 -8.47 -31.90 9.94
CA ALA A 268 -8.22 -33.03 9.07
C ALA A 268 -9.43 -33.94 9.27
N GLY A 269 -10.48 -33.69 8.48
CA GLY A 269 -11.62 -34.53 8.29
C GLY A 269 -11.68 -35.01 6.84
#